data_544a951a8344f6c4ef87ea02ac39f792
#
_entry.id   544a951a8344f6c4ef87ea02ac39f792
#
_cell.length_a   1.000
_cell.length_b   1.000
_cell.length_c   1.000
_cell.angle_alpha   90.00
_cell.angle_beta   90.00
_cell.angle_gamma   90.00
#
_symmetry.space_group_name_H-M   'P 1'
#
loop_
_entity.id
_entity.type
_entity.pdbx_description
1 polymer ?
#
loop_
_entity_poly.entity_id
_entity_poly.type
_entity_poly.pdbx_seq_one_letter_code
_entity_poly.pdbx_strand_id
1 'polypeptide(L)'
;MGEHALADVRLVAPIPRPSSVRDFYAFERHVQSARAQRGLEMAPEWYQLPVFYFSNPAAVNGPDVEIAFPPESSAWDYELEAAAVVGAGGRIAGFTVMNDWSARDLQKMEMAVGLGPAKGKDFATSLGPVLVTPDELGDLRLEMIARVNGEERSRGNLGDIHWPWDELAAHAGRNTRLVPGDVLGSGTVGTGCILEHGDGRWLQPGDVVELEIEQIGVLRNVVGRARTSGTEA
;
A
#
# COMPACT_ATOMS: atom_id res chain seq x y z
N MET A 1 -29.90 -11.22 4.85
CA MET A 1 -29.04 -10.02 4.90
C MET A 1 -29.89 -8.87 4.39
N GLY A 2 -29.96 -7.75 5.12
CA GLY A 2 -30.69 -6.56 4.65
C GLY A 2 -29.84 -5.81 3.63
N GLU A 3 -30.49 -5.22 2.63
CA GLU A 3 -29.85 -4.26 1.75
C GLU A 3 -29.78 -2.90 2.49
N HIS A 4 -28.62 -2.26 2.43
CA HIS A 4 -28.39 -0.92 2.98
C HIS A 4 -27.91 -0.02 1.85
N ALA A 5 -28.43 1.22 1.77
CA ALA A 5 -27.86 2.19 0.87
C ALA A 5 -26.42 2.54 1.32
N LEU A 6 -25.52 2.73 0.37
CA LEU A 6 -24.12 3.05 0.68
C LEU A 6 -23.98 4.32 1.54
N ALA A 7 -24.92 5.28 1.36
CA ALA A 7 -24.96 6.50 2.17
C ALA A 7 -25.34 6.28 3.65
N ASP A 8 -25.91 5.13 3.98
CA ASP A 8 -26.39 4.80 5.34
C ASP A 8 -25.37 3.94 6.12
N VAL A 9 -24.25 3.60 5.51
CA VAL A 9 -23.23 2.72 6.10
C VAL A 9 -21.86 3.39 6.09
N ARG A 10 -21.01 3.01 7.04
CA ARG A 10 -19.60 3.34 7.02
C ARG A 10 -18.83 2.13 6.54
N LEU A 11 -18.07 2.29 5.47
CA LEU A 11 -17.16 1.24 5.01
C LEU A 11 -15.99 1.10 6.00
N VAL A 12 -15.57 -0.14 6.19
CA VAL A 12 -14.34 -0.51 6.91
C VAL A 12 -13.39 -1.18 5.93
N ALA A 13 -12.14 -1.39 6.32
CA ALA A 13 -11.23 -2.18 5.50
C ALA A 13 -11.86 -3.56 5.17
N PRO A 14 -11.76 -4.06 3.93
CA PRO A 14 -12.30 -5.39 3.57
C PRO A 14 -11.77 -6.51 4.46
N ILE A 15 -10.53 -6.36 4.93
CA ILE A 15 -9.89 -7.22 5.93
C ILE A 15 -9.40 -6.33 7.08
N PRO A 16 -10.24 -6.06 8.09
CA PRO A 16 -9.89 -5.10 9.15
C PRO A 16 -8.78 -5.59 10.08
N ARG A 17 -8.56 -6.90 10.13
CA ARG A 17 -7.54 -7.53 10.98
C ARG A 17 -6.90 -8.69 10.23
N PRO A 18 -6.02 -8.41 9.27
CA PRO A 18 -5.28 -9.45 8.57
C PRO A 18 -4.35 -10.19 9.52
N SER A 19 -4.10 -11.47 9.26
CA SER A 19 -3.12 -12.25 10.04
C SER A 19 -1.69 -11.77 9.78
N SER A 20 -1.43 -11.27 8.57
CA SER A 20 -0.19 -10.60 8.19
C SER A 20 -0.44 -9.62 7.06
N VAL A 21 0.43 -8.64 6.95
CA VAL A 21 0.57 -7.76 5.77
C VAL A 21 1.99 -7.91 5.28
N ARG A 22 2.15 -8.43 4.07
CA ARG A 22 3.43 -8.54 3.37
C ARG A 22 3.37 -7.62 2.18
N ASP A 23 4.19 -6.60 2.21
CA ASP A 23 4.23 -5.63 1.14
C ASP A 23 5.47 -5.85 0.28
N PHE A 24 5.22 -6.09 -1.01
CA PHE A 24 6.22 -6.41 -2.00
C PHE A 24 6.85 -5.15 -2.61
N TYR A 25 7.81 -5.33 -3.45
CA TYR A 25 8.50 -4.29 -4.18
C TYR A 25 8.54 -4.70 -5.67
N ALA A 26 7.30 -4.91 -6.24
CA ALA A 26 7.14 -5.67 -7.48
C ALA A 26 7.08 -4.84 -8.77
N PHE A 27 7.09 -3.51 -8.70
CA PHE A 27 7.12 -2.65 -9.89
C PHE A 27 8.54 -2.16 -10.19
N GLU A 28 9.13 -2.63 -11.28
CA GLU A 28 10.49 -2.32 -11.68
C GLU A 28 10.76 -0.81 -11.78
N ARG A 29 9.84 -0.06 -12.41
CA ARG A 29 9.97 1.39 -12.59
C ARG A 29 10.09 2.12 -11.26
N HIS A 30 9.27 1.76 -10.27
CA HIS A 30 9.35 2.34 -8.93
C HIS A 30 10.70 2.01 -8.28
N VAL A 31 11.12 0.75 -8.34
CA VAL A 31 12.39 0.29 -7.75
C VAL A 31 13.57 1.03 -8.36
N GLN A 32 13.60 1.18 -9.68
CA GLN A 32 14.64 1.94 -10.40
C GLN A 32 14.68 3.39 -9.92
N SER A 33 13.52 4.07 -9.89
CA SER A 33 13.40 5.46 -9.46
C SER A 33 13.86 5.66 -8.01
N ALA A 34 13.34 4.86 -7.08
CA ALA A 34 13.66 4.94 -5.66
C ALA A 34 15.14 4.63 -5.36
N ARG A 35 15.76 3.74 -6.13
CA ARG A 35 17.19 3.43 -6.01
C ARG A 35 18.06 4.53 -6.61
N ALA A 36 17.70 5.06 -7.79
CA ALA A 36 18.42 6.15 -8.44
C ALA A 36 18.49 7.40 -7.56
N GLN A 37 17.43 7.75 -6.84
CA GLN A 37 17.42 8.87 -5.89
C GLN A 37 18.40 8.69 -4.71
N ARG A 38 18.81 7.46 -4.43
CA ARG A 38 19.84 7.12 -3.44
C ARG A 38 21.21 6.92 -4.05
N GLY A 39 21.38 7.17 -5.34
CA GLY A 39 22.64 6.95 -6.07
C GLY A 39 22.98 5.47 -6.26
N LEU A 40 21.98 4.59 -6.25
CA LEU A 40 22.14 3.13 -6.36
C LEU A 40 21.61 2.63 -7.71
N GLU A 41 22.29 1.67 -8.30
CA GLU A 41 21.80 0.91 -9.45
C GLU A 41 20.84 -0.20 -9.01
N MET A 42 20.12 -0.81 -9.98
CA MET A 42 19.28 -1.98 -9.72
C MET A 42 20.12 -3.12 -9.15
N ALA A 43 19.64 -3.75 -8.08
CA ALA A 43 20.27 -4.94 -7.53
C ALA A 43 19.88 -6.15 -8.41
N PRO A 44 20.86 -6.93 -8.92
CA PRO A 44 20.54 -8.12 -9.73
C PRO A 44 19.67 -9.14 -9.00
N GLU A 45 19.74 -9.19 -7.67
CA GLU A 45 18.92 -10.07 -6.82
C GLU A 45 17.43 -9.74 -6.92
N TRP A 46 17.06 -8.48 -7.24
CA TRP A 46 15.67 -8.08 -7.41
C TRP A 46 14.99 -8.85 -8.56
N TYR A 47 15.74 -9.23 -9.61
CA TYR A 47 15.23 -10.03 -10.71
C TYR A 47 15.25 -11.55 -10.44
N GLN A 48 15.73 -11.99 -9.27
CA GLN A 48 15.84 -13.40 -8.92
C GLN A 48 14.75 -13.85 -7.96
N LEU A 49 14.21 -12.93 -7.15
CA LEU A 49 13.15 -13.23 -6.20
C LEU A 49 12.33 -11.98 -5.86
N PRO A 50 11.02 -12.11 -5.69
CA PRO A 50 10.21 -11.01 -5.21
C PRO A 50 10.48 -10.77 -3.71
N VAL A 51 10.97 -9.59 -3.38
CA VAL A 51 11.22 -9.19 -1.99
C VAL A 51 10.00 -8.53 -1.39
N PHE A 52 9.78 -8.72 -0.08
CA PHE A 52 8.75 -8.03 0.68
C PHE A 52 9.24 -7.71 2.09
N TYR A 53 8.57 -6.80 2.75
CA TYR A 53 8.71 -6.58 4.19
C TYR A 53 7.36 -6.89 4.89
N PHE A 54 7.38 -7.12 6.20
CA PHE A 54 6.18 -7.24 7.00
C PHE A 54 5.76 -5.87 7.50
N SER A 55 4.55 -5.43 7.09
CA SER A 55 3.91 -4.28 7.70
C SER A 55 3.08 -4.69 8.92
N ASN A 56 2.53 -3.70 9.63
CA ASN A 56 1.82 -3.92 10.89
C ASN A 56 0.32 -4.24 10.66
N PRO A 57 -0.13 -5.48 10.87
CA PRO A 57 -1.54 -5.84 10.69
C PRO A 57 -2.48 -5.16 11.70
N ALA A 58 -1.94 -4.64 12.82
CA ALA A 58 -2.72 -3.91 13.81
C ALA A 58 -2.99 -2.44 13.43
N ALA A 59 -2.33 -1.93 12.41
CA ALA A 59 -2.46 -0.55 11.94
C ALA A 59 -3.27 -0.42 10.64
N VAL A 60 -4.08 -1.43 10.30
CA VAL A 60 -4.93 -1.41 9.11
C VAL A 60 -6.14 -0.49 9.33
N ASN A 61 -6.37 0.40 8.36
CA ASN A 61 -7.45 1.39 8.32
C ASN A 61 -8.35 1.14 7.11
N GLY A 62 -9.60 1.57 7.19
CA GLY A 62 -10.55 1.56 6.08
C GLY A 62 -10.65 2.91 5.38
N PRO A 63 -11.60 3.03 4.43
CA PRO A 63 -11.93 4.30 3.79
C PRO A 63 -12.38 5.37 4.80
N ASP A 64 -12.17 6.63 4.44
CA ASP A 64 -12.61 7.84 5.17
C ASP A 64 -12.10 7.95 6.62
N VAL A 65 -11.06 7.18 6.97
CA VAL A 65 -10.37 7.31 8.25
C VAL A 65 -9.30 8.40 8.15
N GLU A 66 -9.18 9.22 9.19
CA GLU A 66 -8.09 10.17 9.34
C GLU A 66 -6.81 9.43 9.74
N ILE A 67 -5.74 9.65 8.99
CA ILE A 67 -4.44 8.98 9.18
C ILE A 67 -3.47 9.90 9.90
N ALA A 68 -3.14 9.56 11.14
CA ALA A 68 -2.18 10.29 11.94
C ALA A 68 -0.76 9.80 11.68
N PHE A 69 0.13 10.71 11.30
CA PHE A 69 1.54 10.42 11.06
C PHE A 69 2.38 10.48 12.35
N PRO A 70 3.58 9.84 12.34
CA PRO A 70 4.53 9.97 13.42
C PRO A 70 4.94 11.44 13.62
N PRO A 71 4.97 11.94 14.88
CA PRO A 71 5.31 13.35 15.17
C PRO A 71 6.77 13.70 14.85
N GLU A 72 7.64 12.70 14.75
CA GLU A 72 9.05 12.84 14.42
C GLU A 72 9.29 13.02 12.92
N SER A 73 8.27 12.82 12.09
CA SER A 73 8.39 12.90 10.62
C SER A 73 7.85 14.21 10.08
N SER A 74 8.53 14.71 9.06
CA SER A 74 8.11 15.86 8.24
C SER A 74 8.03 15.55 6.75
N ALA A 75 8.25 14.31 6.35
CA ALA A 75 8.24 13.85 4.98
C ALA A 75 7.14 12.78 4.77
N TRP A 76 5.88 13.21 4.82
CA TRP A 76 4.70 12.37 4.76
C TRP A 76 4.30 12.05 3.33
N ASP A 77 4.10 10.77 3.04
CA ASP A 77 3.86 10.29 1.67
C ASP A 77 2.77 9.22 1.64
N TYR A 78 2.15 9.06 0.49
CA TYR A 78 1.29 7.93 0.13
C TYR A 78 2.03 6.97 -0.80
N GLU A 79 1.57 5.73 -0.90
CA GLU A 79 1.98 4.77 -1.92
C GLU A 79 0.76 4.15 -2.58
N LEU A 80 0.62 4.38 -3.89
CA LEU A 80 -0.46 3.83 -4.72
C LEU A 80 -0.16 2.37 -5.07
N GLU A 81 -0.95 1.47 -4.49
CA GLU A 81 -0.76 0.03 -4.58
C GLU A 81 -2.08 -0.72 -4.78
N ALA A 82 -1.97 -1.93 -5.31
CA ALA A 82 -2.99 -2.96 -5.18
C ALA A 82 -2.61 -3.94 -4.07
N ALA A 83 -3.60 -4.54 -3.42
CA ALA A 83 -3.37 -5.64 -2.51
C ALA A 83 -4.22 -6.86 -2.89
N ALA A 84 -3.59 -8.04 -2.88
CA ALA A 84 -4.27 -9.31 -2.96
C ALA A 84 -4.58 -9.84 -1.56
N VAL A 85 -5.78 -10.38 -1.37
CA VAL A 85 -6.19 -11.05 -0.14
C VAL A 85 -6.14 -12.55 -0.36
N VAL A 86 -5.46 -13.24 0.53
CA VAL A 86 -5.35 -14.70 0.50
C VAL A 86 -6.64 -15.34 1.01
N GLY A 87 -7.13 -16.31 0.26
CA GLY A 87 -8.29 -17.14 0.59
C GLY A 87 -7.92 -18.56 0.99
N ALA A 88 -8.90 -19.45 0.92
CA ALA A 88 -8.72 -20.85 1.25
C ALA A 88 -7.66 -21.52 0.35
N GLY A 89 -6.80 -22.34 0.96
CA GLY A 89 -5.74 -23.08 0.25
C GLY A 89 -4.61 -22.20 -0.27
N GLY A 90 -4.45 -20.97 0.24
CA GLY A 90 -3.38 -20.05 -0.16
C GLY A 90 -3.60 -19.38 -1.53
N ARG A 91 -4.80 -19.52 -2.12
CA ARG A 91 -5.17 -18.86 -3.38
C ARG A 91 -5.61 -17.42 -3.13
N ILE A 92 -5.45 -16.56 -4.12
CA ILE A 92 -5.97 -15.19 -4.07
C ILE A 92 -7.51 -15.23 -4.11
N ALA A 93 -8.15 -14.62 -3.12
CA ALA A 93 -9.60 -14.51 -3.00
C ALA A 93 -10.14 -13.24 -3.68
N GLY A 94 -9.33 -12.19 -3.75
CA GLY A 94 -9.71 -10.92 -4.36
C GLY A 94 -8.63 -9.87 -4.25
N PHE A 95 -8.93 -8.72 -4.85
CA PHE A 95 -8.06 -7.55 -4.88
C PHE A 95 -8.75 -6.32 -4.29
N THR A 96 -7.98 -5.43 -3.70
CA THR A 96 -8.43 -4.15 -3.14
C THR A 96 -7.38 -3.08 -3.38
N VAL A 97 -7.74 -1.81 -3.26
CA VAL A 97 -6.75 -0.73 -3.24
C VAL A 97 -6.03 -0.73 -1.91
N MET A 98 -4.73 -0.47 -1.93
CA MET A 98 -3.89 -0.32 -0.74
C MET A 98 -3.15 1.01 -0.80
N ASN A 99 -3.02 1.64 0.36
CA ASN A 99 -2.10 2.75 0.59
C ASN A 99 -1.13 2.38 1.70
N ASP A 100 0.14 2.25 1.36
CA ASP A 100 1.20 2.03 2.35
C ASP A 100 1.80 3.38 2.78
N TRP A 101 1.16 3.99 3.79
CA TRP A 101 1.54 5.31 4.29
C TRP A 101 2.98 5.34 4.78
N SER A 102 3.72 6.37 4.36
CA SER A 102 5.18 6.41 4.52
C SER A 102 5.65 7.69 5.19
N ALA A 103 6.44 7.56 6.24
CA ALA A 103 7.23 8.61 6.85
C ALA A 103 8.67 8.50 6.32
N ARG A 104 8.98 9.20 5.22
CA ARG A 104 10.16 8.96 4.40
C ARG A 104 11.49 9.26 5.09
N ASP A 105 11.52 10.27 5.94
CA ASP A 105 12.70 10.62 6.72
C ASP A 105 13.03 9.53 7.76
N LEU A 106 12.02 8.99 8.47
CA LEU A 106 12.19 7.85 9.37
C LEU A 106 12.63 6.60 8.59
N GLN A 107 11.94 6.28 7.50
CA GLN A 107 12.28 5.15 6.64
C GLN A 107 13.72 5.23 6.16
N LYS A 108 14.20 6.42 5.76
CA LYS A 108 15.58 6.62 5.31
C LYS A 108 16.60 6.29 6.39
N MET A 109 16.34 6.70 7.64
CA MET A 109 17.22 6.39 8.78
C MET A 109 17.26 4.90 9.08
N GLU A 110 16.09 4.25 9.10
CA GLU A 110 15.97 2.80 9.34
C GLU A 110 16.67 1.97 8.27
N MET A 111 16.46 2.32 7.00
CA MET A 111 17.10 1.64 5.88
C MET A 111 18.63 1.75 5.89
N ALA A 112 19.20 2.81 6.48
CA ALA A 112 20.64 2.97 6.61
C ALA A 112 21.27 1.92 7.56
N VAL A 113 20.51 1.34 8.48
CA VAL A 113 20.97 0.26 9.39
C VAL A 113 20.80 -1.13 8.78
N GLY A 114 20.14 -1.24 7.61
CA GLY A 114 20.10 -2.47 6.82
C GLY A 114 19.07 -3.52 7.27
N LEU A 115 18.19 -3.22 8.22
CA LEU A 115 17.16 -4.18 8.68
C LEU A 115 15.83 -4.06 7.92
N GLY A 116 15.59 -2.95 7.26
CA GLY A 116 14.35 -2.65 6.55
C GLY A 116 13.50 -1.60 7.27
N PRO A 117 12.37 -1.18 6.66
CA PRO A 117 11.50 -0.19 7.27
C PRO A 117 10.73 -0.76 8.46
N ALA A 118 10.53 0.05 9.50
CA ALA A 118 9.70 -0.24 10.65
C ALA A 118 8.82 0.97 11.00
N LYS A 119 9.30 1.90 11.84
CA LYS A 119 8.53 3.06 12.29
C LYS A 119 8.18 4.05 11.17
N GLY A 120 8.92 4.01 10.08
CA GLY A 120 8.60 4.76 8.87
C GLY A 120 7.37 4.23 8.11
N LYS A 121 6.85 3.04 8.47
CA LYS A 121 5.76 2.35 7.76
C LYS A 121 4.67 1.77 8.66
N ASP A 122 5.00 1.28 9.85
CA ASP A 122 4.12 0.47 10.70
C ASP A 122 2.97 1.24 11.38
N PHE A 123 2.88 2.55 11.15
CA PHE A 123 1.88 3.41 11.77
C PHE A 123 0.52 3.36 11.10
N ALA A 124 0.46 3.08 9.80
CA ALA A 124 -0.79 2.96 9.05
C ALA A 124 -0.63 2.23 7.71
N THR A 125 -1.61 1.38 7.39
CA THR A 125 -1.87 0.85 6.05
C THR A 125 -3.37 1.00 5.80
N SER A 126 -3.79 1.59 4.67
CA SER A 126 -5.22 1.69 4.34
C SER A 126 -5.60 0.67 3.27
N LEU A 127 -6.76 0.02 3.44
CA LEU A 127 -7.32 -0.96 2.49
C LEU A 127 -8.78 -0.61 2.17
N GLY A 128 -9.18 -0.73 0.92
CA GLY A 128 -10.56 -0.50 0.48
C GLY A 128 -10.70 -0.06 -0.96
N PRO A 129 -11.87 0.40 -1.38
CA PRO A 129 -13.12 0.46 -0.62
C PRO A 129 -13.78 -0.90 -0.45
N VAL A 130 -13.52 -1.83 -1.38
CA VAL A 130 -14.13 -3.16 -1.47
C VAL A 130 -13.08 -4.21 -1.80
N LEU A 131 -13.44 -5.48 -1.65
CA LEU A 131 -12.69 -6.61 -2.19
C LEU A 131 -13.42 -7.12 -3.43
N VAL A 132 -12.74 -7.14 -4.57
CA VAL A 132 -13.27 -7.63 -5.85
C VAL A 132 -12.63 -8.98 -6.18
N THR A 133 -13.44 -9.96 -6.56
CA THR A 133 -12.96 -11.30 -6.87
C THR A 133 -12.27 -11.34 -8.25
N PRO A 134 -11.30 -12.25 -8.48
CA PRO A 134 -10.54 -12.28 -9.73
C PRO A 134 -11.40 -12.49 -10.98
N ASP A 135 -12.53 -13.21 -10.86
CA ASP A 135 -13.45 -13.46 -11.97
C ASP A 135 -14.25 -12.22 -12.39
N GLU A 136 -14.41 -11.23 -11.48
CA GLU A 136 -15.02 -9.95 -11.81
C GLU A 136 -14.06 -8.98 -12.50
N LEU A 137 -12.75 -9.07 -12.22
CA LEU A 137 -11.73 -8.17 -12.78
C LEU A 137 -11.23 -8.61 -14.16
N GLY A 138 -11.28 -9.89 -14.48
CA GLY A 138 -10.78 -10.45 -15.74
C GLY A 138 -9.28 -10.19 -15.95
N ASP A 139 -8.93 -9.28 -16.86
CA ASP A 139 -7.54 -8.85 -17.07
C ASP A 139 -7.13 -7.80 -16.02
N LEU A 140 -6.01 -8.03 -15.34
CA LEU A 140 -5.47 -7.11 -14.34
C LEU A 140 -4.70 -5.91 -14.95
N ARG A 141 -4.90 -5.58 -16.21
CA ARG A 141 -4.37 -4.35 -16.82
C ARG A 141 -5.25 -3.14 -16.49
N LEU A 142 -5.32 -2.83 -15.20
CA LEU A 142 -6.20 -1.82 -14.61
C LEU A 142 -5.44 -0.50 -14.42
N GLU A 143 -6.07 0.61 -14.80
CA GLU A 143 -5.50 1.94 -14.53
C GLU A 143 -5.47 2.21 -13.03
N MET A 144 -4.37 2.82 -12.57
CA MET A 144 -4.14 3.22 -11.18
C MET A 144 -3.87 4.72 -11.13
N ILE A 145 -4.63 5.46 -10.30
CA ILE A 145 -4.50 6.92 -10.20
C ILE A 145 -4.44 7.32 -8.72
N ALA A 146 -3.53 8.25 -8.39
CA ALA A 146 -3.56 8.93 -7.10
C ALA A 146 -3.83 10.41 -7.27
N ARG A 147 -4.70 10.95 -6.39
CA ARG A 147 -5.00 12.39 -6.30
C ARG A 147 -4.74 12.89 -4.89
N VAL A 148 -4.22 14.11 -4.81
CA VAL A 148 -4.11 14.85 -3.55
C VAL A 148 -4.92 16.13 -3.69
N ASN A 149 -5.93 16.34 -2.86
CA ASN A 149 -6.85 17.47 -2.91
C ASN A 149 -7.50 17.63 -4.29
N GLY A 150 -7.82 16.52 -4.97
CA GLY A 150 -8.38 16.47 -6.31
C GLY A 150 -7.39 16.69 -7.46
N GLU A 151 -6.12 17.06 -7.18
CA GLU A 151 -5.06 17.14 -8.18
C GLU A 151 -4.48 15.74 -8.43
N GLU A 152 -4.47 15.29 -9.70
CA GLU A 152 -3.81 14.05 -10.07
C GLU A 152 -2.29 14.18 -9.89
N ARG A 153 -1.72 13.29 -9.08
CA ARG A 153 -0.30 13.26 -8.75
C ARG A 153 0.42 12.04 -9.33
N SER A 154 -0.30 10.95 -9.53
CA SER A 154 0.29 9.69 -9.98
C SER A 154 -0.66 8.98 -10.93
N ARG A 155 -0.09 8.35 -11.95
CA ARG A 155 -0.82 7.48 -12.88
C ARG A 155 0.05 6.31 -13.30
N GLY A 156 -0.50 5.10 -13.27
CA GLY A 156 0.16 3.89 -13.69
C GLY A 156 -0.82 2.80 -14.09
N ASN A 157 -0.35 1.59 -14.25
CA ASN A 157 -1.19 0.43 -14.59
C ASN A 157 -0.78 -0.79 -13.78
N LEU A 158 -1.75 -1.50 -13.22
CA LEU A 158 -1.48 -2.71 -12.44
C LEU A 158 -0.80 -3.80 -13.28
N GLY A 159 -1.06 -3.83 -14.58
CA GLY A 159 -0.42 -4.75 -15.54
C GLY A 159 1.08 -4.51 -15.76
N ASP A 160 1.64 -3.40 -15.24
CA ASP A 160 3.08 -3.13 -15.30
C ASP A 160 3.87 -3.83 -14.17
N ILE A 161 3.20 -4.61 -13.34
CA ILE A 161 3.81 -5.41 -12.29
C ILE A 161 4.79 -6.42 -12.89
N HIS A 162 6.03 -6.45 -12.40
CA HIS A 162 7.07 -7.34 -12.90
C HIS A 162 6.85 -8.78 -12.44
N TRP A 163 6.53 -8.97 -11.17
CA TRP A 163 6.29 -10.26 -10.57
C TRP A 163 4.80 -10.59 -10.59
N PRO A 164 4.36 -11.64 -11.33
CA PRO A 164 2.95 -12.07 -11.33
C PRO A 164 2.45 -12.43 -9.94
N TRP A 165 1.17 -12.24 -9.69
CA TRP A 165 0.57 -12.43 -8.38
C TRP A 165 0.66 -13.86 -7.84
N ASP A 166 0.65 -14.85 -8.70
CA ASP A 166 0.86 -16.25 -8.34
C ASP A 166 2.31 -16.53 -7.88
N GLU A 167 3.30 -15.85 -8.47
CA GLU A 167 4.69 -15.91 -8.03
C GLU A 167 4.88 -15.18 -6.68
N LEU A 168 4.24 -14.02 -6.48
CA LEU A 168 4.23 -13.32 -5.20
C LEU A 168 3.65 -14.22 -4.10
N ALA A 169 2.47 -14.82 -4.34
CA ALA A 169 1.84 -15.71 -3.39
C ALA A 169 2.68 -16.98 -3.11
N ALA A 170 3.25 -17.58 -4.15
CA ALA A 170 4.12 -18.74 -4.02
C ALA A 170 5.36 -18.41 -3.18
N HIS A 171 5.98 -17.23 -3.43
CA HIS A 171 7.15 -16.79 -2.65
C HIS A 171 6.77 -16.48 -1.20
N ALA A 172 5.66 -15.77 -0.96
CA ALA A 172 5.18 -15.47 0.39
C ALA A 172 4.86 -16.72 1.21
N GLY A 173 4.42 -17.81 0.55
CA GLY A 173 4.14 -19.11 1.18
C GLY A 173 5.37 -20.02 1.33
N ARG A 174 6.50 -19.68 0.73
CA ARG A 174 7.71 -20.53 0.79
C ARG A 174 8.23 -20.65 2.22
N ASN A 175 8.48 -21.89 2.67
CA ASN A 175 8.96 -22.22 4.02
C ASN A 175 8.01 -21.81 5.17
N THR A 176 6.77 -21.41 4.85
CA THR A 176 5.73 -21.07 5.80
C THR A 176 4.36 -21.44 5.21
N ARG A 177 3.29 -20.95 5.79
CA ARG A 177 1.95 -21.08 5.22
C ARG A 177 1.29 -19.70 5.12
N LEU A 178 0.55 -19.49 4.05
CA LEU A 178 -0.42 -18.42 3.98
C LEU A 178 -1.73 -18.87 4.60
N VAL A 179 -2.40 -17.98 5.29
CA VAL A 179 -3.71 -18.23 5.88
C VAL A 179 -4.77 -17.29 5.30
N PRO A 180 -6.05 -17.70 5.24
CA PRO A 180 -7.10 -16.80 4.77
C PRO A 180 -7.10 -15.47 5.53
N GLY A 181 -7.15 -14.36 4.80
CA GLY A 181 -7.07 -13.02 5.36
C GLY A 181 -5.65 -12.44 5.42
N ASP A 182 -4.60 -13.18 5.05
CA ASP A 182 -3.29 -12.56 4.78
C ASP A 182 -3.41 -11.58 3.62
N VAL A 183 -2.71 -10.45 3.71
CA VAL A 183 -2.67 -9.40 2.69
C VAL A 183 -1.28 -9.36 2.05
N LEU A 184 -1.26 -9.31 0.73
CA LEU A 184 -0.06 -9.19 -0.09
C LEU A 184 -0.16 -7.88 -0.88
N GLY A 185 0.60 -6.84 -0.49
CA GLY A 185 0.72 -5.59 -1.23
C GLY A 185 1.60 -5.76 -2.48
N SER A 186 1.28 -5.06 -3.54
CA SER A 186 2.05 -5.11 -4.81
C SER A 186 3.39 -4.40 -4.72
N GLY A 187 3.55 -3.52 -3.76
CA GLY A 187 4.47 -2.40 -3.86
C GLY A 187 3.92 -1.29 -4.74
N THR A 188 4.52 -0.14 -4.61
CA THR A 188 4.12 1.10 -5.28
C THR A 188 4.24 0.99 -6.81
N VAL A 189 3.20 1.34 -7.53
CA VAL A 189 3.28 1.49 -9.00
C VAL A 189 4.25 2.60 -9.39
N GLY A 190 4.90 2.51 -10.54
CA GLY A 190 5.83 3.54 -11.00
C GLY A 190 5.18 4.93 -11.04
N THR A 191 5.81 5.93 -10.43
CA THR A 191 5.30 7.28 -10.12
C THR A 191 4.23 7.33 -9.02
N GLY A 192 3.99 6.23 -8.33
CA GLY A 192 2.89 6.05 -7.38
C GLY A 192 3.07 6.73 -6.02
N CYS A 193 4.12 7.52 -5.80
CA CYS A 193 4.35 8.23 -4.54
C CYS A 193 5.05 9.58 -4.75
N ILE A 194 4.96 10.47 -3.74
CA ILE A 194 5.57 11.81 -3.77
C ILE A 194 7.10 11.71 -3.86
N LEU A 195 7.70 10.73 -3.19
CA LEU A 195 9.14 10.52 -3.24
C LEU A 195 9.66 10.47 -4.68
N GLU A 196 8.96 9.80 -5.58
CA GLU A 196 9.40 9.66 -6.98
C GLU A 196 9.33 10.96 -7.78
N HIS A 197 8.47 11.90 -7.38
CA HIS A 197 8.37 13.20 -8.06
C HIS A 197 9.57 14.10 -7.74
N GLY A 198 10.19 13.96 -6.59
CA GLY A 198 11.36 14.72 -6.17
C GLY A 198 11.10 16.22 -5.98
N ASP A 199 9.83 16.62 -5.94
CA ASP A 199 9.42 18.03 -5.82
C ASP A 199 9.30 18.52 -4.36
N GLY A 200 9.44 17.60 -3.39
CA GLY A 200 9.39 17.91 -1.95
C GLY A 200 8.02 18.35 -1.45
N ARG A 201 6.96 18.20 -2.23
CA ARG A 201 5.58 18.55 -1.84
C ARG A 201 4.95 17.43 -1.00
N TRP A 202 5.53 17.20 0.20
CA TRP A 202 5.03 16.23 1.16
C TRP A 202 3.63 16.56 1.63
N LEU A 203 2.87 15.52 2.01
CA LEU A 203 1.52 15.67 2.55
C LEU A 203 1.52 16.55 3.81
N GLN A 204 0.39 17.25 3.98
CA GLN A 204 0.16 18.12 5.12
C GLN A 204 -1.14 17.72 5.84
N PRO A 205 -1.29 18.04 7.13
CA PRO A 205 -2.56 17.83 7.84
C PRO A 205 -3.73 18.49 7.10
N GLY A 206 -4.79 17.73 6.88
CA GLY A 206 -5.98 18.16 6.15
C GLY A 206 -5.97 17.78 4.67
N ASP A 207 -4.85 17.33 4.11
CA ASP A 207 -4.82 16.83 2.73
C ASP A 207 -5.73 15.60 2.58
N VAL A 208 -6.42 15.55 1.46
CA VAL A 208 -7.25 14.42 1.06
C VAL A 208 -6.49 13.61 0.02
N VAL A 209 -6.22 12.35 0.32
CA VAL A 209 -5.57 11.40 -0.59
C VAL A 209 -6.62 10.43 -1.12
N GLU A 210 -6.71 10.32 -2.43
CA GLU A 210 -7.58 9.39 -3.14
C GLU A 210 -6.75 8.50 -4.04
N LEU A 211 -6.80 7.19 -3.79
CA LEU A 211 -6.18 6.18 -4.62
C LEU A 211 -7.27 5.39 -5.34
N GLU A 212 -7.20 5.36 -6.64
CA GLU A 212 -8.17 4.71 -7.51
C GLU A 212 -7.51 3.57 -8.28
N ILE A 213 -8.18 2.43 -8.33
CA ILE A 213 -7.87 1.36 -9.27
C ILE A 213 -9.15 1.06 -10.05
N GLU A 214 -9.03 1.09 -11.37
CA GLU A 214 -10.12 0.77 -12.29
C GLU A 214 -10.81 -0.54 -11.88
N GLN A 215 -12.15 -0.58 -11.92
CA GLN A 215 -13.02 -1.70 -11.52
C GLN A 215 -12.98 -2.07 -10.03
N ILE A 216 -12.06 -1.54 -9.22
CA ILE A 216 -12.03 -1.77 -7.77
C ILE A 216 -12.66 -0.58 -7.02
N GLY A 217 -12.35 0.65 -7.46
CA GLY A 217 -12.91 1.87 -6.88
C GLY A 217 -11.87 2.79 -6.25
N VAL A 218 -12.35 3.68 -5.39
CA VAL A 218 -11.54 4.75 -4.79
C VAL A 218 -11.39 4.54 -3.29
N LEU A 219 -10.17 4.42 -2.82
CA LEU A 219 -9.81 4.47 -1.41
C LEU A 219 -9.45 5.91 -1.05
N ARG A 220 -10.26 6.53 -0.21
CA ARG A 220 -10.10 7.91 0.23
C ARG A 220 -9.75 7.96 1.70
N ASN A 221 -8.74 8.77 2.06
CA ASN A 221 -8.40 9.07 3.45
C ASN A 221 -8.03 10.55 3.60
N VAL A 222 -8.10 11.05 4.84
CA VAL A 222 -7.68 12.40 5.19
C VAL A 222 -6.39 12.31 6.00
N VAL A 223 -5.42 13.14 5.69
CA VAL A 223 -4.18 13.25 6.47
C VAL A 223 -4.50 13.99 7.77
N GLY A 224 -4.32 13.30 8.87
CA GLY A 224 -4.52 13.85 10.21
C GLY A 224 -3.33 14.65 10.73
N ARG A 225 -3.48 15.19 11.93
CA ARG A 225 -2.35 15.77 12.64
C ARG A 225 -1.41 14.67 13.11
N ALA A 226 -0.13 15.02 13.30
CA ALA A 226 0.82 14.13 13.93
C ALA A 226 0.28 13.65 15.29
N ARG A 227 0.49 12.37 15.63
CA ARG A 227 0.12 11.85 16.95
C ARG A 227 0.86 12.63 18.02
N THR A 228 0.14 13.24 18.95
CA THR A 228 0.77 13.70 20.18
C THR A 228 1.17 12.48 21.01
N SER A 229 2.41 12.46 21.51
CA SER A 229 2.91 11.42 22.42
C SER A 229 2.16 11.53 23.77
N GLY A 230 0.96 11.01 23.82
CA GLY A 230 0.08 10.95 24.97
C GLY A 230 -0.62 9.60 24.96
N THR A 231 -0.26 8.78 25.91
CA THR A 231 -0.88 7.53 26.32
C THR A 231 -2.41 7.64 26.31
N GLU A 232 -3.06 7.06 25.27
CA GLU A 232 -4.39 6.51 25.42
C GLU A 232 -4.31 5.05 24.99
N ALA A 233 -4.30 4.20 26.01
CA ALA A 233 -4.43 2.77 25.89
C ALA A 233 -5.91 2.37 25.79
#